data_00b85d0866824c08e96203e2270b13c6
#
_entry.id   00b85d0866824c08e96203e2270b13c6
#
_cell.length_a   1.000
_cell.length_b   1.000
_cell.length_c   1.000
_cell.angle_alpha   90.00
_cell.angle_beta   90.00
_cell.angle_gamma   90.00
#
_symmetry.space_group_name_H-M   'P 1'
#
loop_
_entity.id
_entity.type
_entity.pdbx_description
1 polymer ?
#
loop_
_entity_poly.entity_id
_entity_poly.type
_entity_poly.pdbx_seq_one_letter_code
_entity_poly.pdbx_strand_id
1 'polypeptide(L)'
;MTRLDRENEKGKGNKELKANHKIIRKINKKFTIYCSPGHFKKFLSNNTKYNKGLKKFFFRHQVKKKFQYSLEWEKNQLAIWDNRSMLHQATPFKGTRIMHRITIQ
;
A
#
# COMPACT_ATOMS: atom_id res chain seq x y z
N MET A 1 5.72 -5.51 1.29
CA MET A 1 7.14 -5.20 1.52
C MET A 1 7.26 -3.83 2.13
N THR A 2 7.92 -3.67 3.25
CA THR A 2 8.10 -2.41 3.95
C THR A 2 9.30 -1.65 3.37
N ARG A 3 9.44 -0.35 3.69
CA ARG A 3 10.60 0.44 3.26
C ARG A 3 11.91 -0.08 3.86
N LEU A 4 11.86 -0.62 5.07
CA LEU A 4 13.00 -1.27 5.74
C LEU A 4 13.47 -2.54 5.01
N ASP A 5 12.54 -3.33 4.47
CA ASP A 5 12.88 -4.52 3.68
C ASP A 5 13.68 -4.11 2.43
N ARG A 6 13.37 -2.95 1.83
CA ARG A 6 14.09 -2.41 0.68
C ARG A 6 15.48 -1.85 1.02
N GLU A 7 15.67 -1.29 2.20
CA GLU A 7 16.95 -0.74 2.64
C GLU A 7 17.94 -1.84 3.04
N ASN A 8 17.44 -2.90 3.67
CA ASN A 8 18.25 -4.08 4.00
C ASN A 8 18.65 -4.91 2.76
N GLU A 9 17.89 -4.82 1.67
CA GLU A 9 18.15 -5.54 0.42
C GLU A 9 19.07 -4.79 -0.55
N LYS A 10 19.40 -3.52 -0.32
CA LYS A 10 20.34 -2.76 -1.16
C LYS A 10 21.75 -3.35 -1.20
N GLY A 11 22.09 -4.25 -0.29
CA GLY A 11 23.36 -4.98 -0.27
C GLY A 11 23.36 -6.36 -0.96
N LYS A 12 22.18 -6.88 -1.35
CA LYS A 12 22.05 -8.19 -2.02
C LYS A 12 21.43 -7.99 -3.38
N GLY A 13 22.24 -7.78 -4.39
CA GLY A 13 21.93 -7.63 -5.81
C GLY A 13 20.44 -7.67 -6.19
N ASN A 14 20.00 -6.76 -7.05
CA ASN A 14 18.63 -6.46 -7.50
C ASN A 14 17.73 -7.68 -7.86
N LYS A 15 17.41 -8.55 -6.92
CA LYS A 15 16.37 -9.56 -7.13
C LYS A 15 15.01 -8.89 -6.95
N GLU A 16 14.31 -8.65 -8.07
CA GLU A 16 12.94 -8.15 -8.03
C GLU A 16 12.04 -9.20 -7.39
N LEU A 17 11.60 -8.96 -6.16
CA LEU A 17 10.65 -9.84 -5.48
C LEU A 17 9.26 -9.64 -6.10
N LYS A 18 8.70 -10.71 -6.65
CA LYS A 18 7.38 -10.76 -7.25
C LYS A 18 6.48 -11.67 -6.44
N ALA A 19 5.27 -11.22 -6.14
CA ALA A 19 4.24 -12.02 -5.50
C ALA A 19 2.90 -11.84 -6.21
N ASN A 20 2.13 -12.92 -6.31
CA ASN A 20 0.80 -12.92 -6.89
C ASN A 20 -0.24 -12.81 -5.77
N HIS A 21 -1.14 -11.85 -5.88
CA HIS A 21 -2.17 -11.59 -4.89
C HIS A 21 -3.54 -11.43 -5.53
N LYS A 22 -4.58 -11.90 -4.85
CA LYS A 22 -5.96 -11.54 -5.19
C LYS A 22 -6.16 -10.05 -4.91
N ILE A 23 -6.67 -9.30 -5.90
CA ILE A 23 -6.95 -7.87 -5.77
C ILE A 23 -8.12 -7.62 -4.83
N ILE A 24 -9.17 -8.42 -4.95
CA ILE A 24 -10.32 -8.37 -4.05
C ILE A 24 -10.14 -9.43 -2.97
N ARG A 25 -10.15 -9.02 -1.73
CA ARG A 25 -10.04 -9.88 -0.55
C ARG A 25 -11.23 -9.66 0.36
N LYS A 26 -11.62 -10.71 1.08
CA LYS A 26 -12.61 -10.61 2.16
C LYS A 26 -11.87 -10.60 3.49
N ILE A 27 -11.98 -9.51 4.22
CA ILE A 27 -11.37 -9.32 5.54
C ILE A 27 -12.50 -8.91 6.50
N ASN A 28 -12.67 -9.64 7.59
CA ASN A 28 -13.72 -9.38 8.58
C ASN A 28 -15.12 -9.22 7.94
N LYS A 29 -15.50 -10.14 7.06
CA LYS A 29 -16.76 -10.15 6.30
C LYS A 29 -16.93 -9.00 5.29
N LYS A 30 -15.99 -8.08 5.14
CA LYS A 30 -16.01 -6.97 4.18
C LYS A 30 -15.06 -7.23 3.02
N PHE A 31 -15.45 -6.81 1.82
CA PHE A 31 -14.56 -6.83 0.66
C PHE A 31 -13.62 -5.63 0.67
N THR A 32 -12.35 -5.90 0.47
CA THR A 32 -11.28 -4.89 0.41
C THR A 32 -10.53 -4.98 -0.91
N ILE A 33 -10.00 -3.85 -1.37
CA ILE A 33 -9.15 -3.77 -2.56
C ILE A 33 -7.69 -3.82 -2.10
N TYR A 34 -6.96 -4.81 -2.60
CA TYR A 34 -5.52 -4.94 -2.36
C TYR A 34 -4.74 -4.67 -3.65
N CYS A 35 -4.62 -3.38 -4.00
CA CYS A 35 -4.02 -2.93 -5.25
C CYS A 35 -3.29 -1.61 -5.03
N SER A 36 -2.07 -1.67 -4.47
CA SER A 36 -1.26 -0.48 -4.23
C SER A 36 -0.66 0.06 -5.53
N PRO A 37 -0.90 1.33 -5.90
CA PRO A 37 -0.29 1.93 -7.10
C PRO A 37 1.23 1.84 -7.15
N GLY A 38 1.90 1.95 -6.00
CA GLY A 38 3.36 1.89 -5.90
C GLY A 38 3.96 0.49 -6.06
N HIS A 39 3.18 -0.58 -5.89
CA HIS A 39 3.66 -1.97 -5.94
C HIS A 39 2.99 -2.81 -7.02
N PHE A 40 1.94 -2.28 -7.65
CA PHE A 40 1.22 -3.00 -8.71
C PHE A 40 2.09 -3.10 -9.96
N LYS A 41 2.27 -4.32 -10.48
CA LYS A 41 2.97 -4.57 -11.73
C LYS A 41 1.98 -4.80 -12.88
N LYS A 42 1.25 -5.89 -12.84
CA LYS A 42 0.30 -6.26 -13.90
C LYS A 42 -0.81 -7.20 -13.38
N PHE A 43 -1.88 -7.28 -14.11
CA PHE A 43 -2.84 -8.38 -13.98
C PHE A 43 -2.29 -9.64 -14.66
N LEU A 44 -2.69 -10.80 -14.18
CA LEU A 44 -2.35 -12.08 -14.79
C LEU A 44 -3.24 -12.44 -15.98
N SER A 45 -4.32 -11.67 -16.19
CA SER A 45 -5.20 -11.83 -17.35
C SER A 45 -4.54 -11.37 -18.66
N ASN A 46 -4.81 -12.08 -19.76
CA ASN A 46 -4.29 -11.75 -21.08
C ASN A 46 -5.08 -10.65 -21.81
N ASN A 47 -6.23 -10.21 -21.30
CA ASN A 47 -7.03 -9.16 -21.90
C ASN A 47 -6.49 -7.76 -21.55
N THR A 48 -5.59 -7.25 -22.39
CA THR A 48 -4.87 -5.98 -22.14
C THR A 48 -5.80 -4.77 -22.08
N LYS A 49 -6.82 -4.69 -22.95
CA LYS A 49 -7.79 -3.58 -22.96
C LYS A 49 -8.60 -3.54 -21.66
N TYR A 50 -9.13 -4.67 -21.24
CA TYR A 50 -9.87 -4.81 -20.00
C TYR A 50 -9.00 -4.47 -18.78
N ASN A 51 -7.78 -4.99 -18.75
CA ASN A 51 -6.82 -4.77 -17.67
C ASN A 51 -6.47 -3.29 -17.49
N LYS A 52 -6.31 -2.53 -18.60
CA LYS A 52 -6.02 -1.09 -18.57
C LYS A 52 -7.17 -0.29 -17.92
N GLY A 53 -8.41 -0.59 -18.30
CA GLY A 53 -9.60 0.01 -17.72
C GLY A 53 -9.76 -0.30 -16.24
N LEU A 54 -9.57 -1.56 -15.87
CA LEU A 54 -9.68 -2.05 -14.50
C LEU A 54 -8.60 -1.44 -13.58
N LYS A 55 -7.37 -1.33 -14.05
CA LYS A 55 -6.29 -0.63 -13.34
C LYS A 55 -6.66 0.81 -13.04
N LYS A 56 -7.13 1.56 -14.05
CA LYS A 56 -7.55 2.94 -13.91
C LYS A 56 -8.70 3.08 -12.91
N PHE A 57 -9.67 2.17 -12.98
CA PHE A 57 -10.79 2.13 -12.03
C PHE A 57 -10.33 1.95 -10.60
N PHE A 58 -9.54 0.91 -10.29
CA PHE A 58 -9.06 0.65 -8.93
C PHE A 58 -8.23 1.80 -8.38
N PHE A 59 -7.29 2.32 -9.17
CA PHE A 59 -6.42 3.41 -8.71
C PHE A 59 -7.19 4.69 -8.41
N ARG A 60 -8.20 5.01 -9.21
CA ARG A 60 -9.06 6.19 -8.97
C ARG A 60 -10.05 5.98 -7.84
N HIS A 61 -10.59 4.77 -7.71
CA HIS A 61 -11.60 4.47 -6.70
C HIS A 61 -11.05 4.59 -5.28
N GLN A 62 -9.90 3.95 -5.03
CA GLN A 62 -9.36 3.86 -3.67
C GLN A 62 -8.78 5.19 -3.14
N VAL A 63 -8.51 6.16 -4.03
CA VAL A 63 -8.03 7.50 -3.63
C VAL A 63 -9.13 8.56 -3.59
N LYS A 64 -10.40 8.18 -3.60
CA LYS A 64 -11.50 9.15 -3.44
C LYS A 64 -11.48 9.76 -2.05
N LYS A 65 -11.72 11.08 -1.95
CA LYS A 65 -11.71 11.81 -0.65
C LYS A 65 -12.55 11.16 0.44
N LYS A 66 -13.70 10.58 0.09
CA LYS A 66 -14.57 9.88 1.06
C LYS A 66 -13.96 8.64 1.72
N PHE A 67 -12.84 8.13 1.21
CA PHE A 67 -12.10 7.00 1.76
C PHE A 67 -10.76 7.41 2.38
N GLN A 68 -10.46 8.70 2.42
CA GLN A 68 -9.21 9.21 2.97
C GLN A 68 -9.41 9.73 4.38
N TYR A 69 -8.43 9.47 5.19
CA TYR A 69 -8.27 10.04 6.51
C TYR A 69 -6.86 10.61 6.64
N SER A 70 -6.72 11.84 7.08
CA SER A 70 -5.43 12.49 7.34
C SER A 70 -5.18 12.46 8.84
N LEU A 71 -4.12 11.79 9.25
CA LEU A 71 -3.67 11.76 10.63
C LEU A 71 -2.60 12.83 10.82
N GLU A 72 -2.88 13.80 11.69
CA GLU A 72 -1.89 14.75 12.18
C GLU A 72 -1.20 14.13 13.40
N TRP A 73 0.13 13.97 13.28
CA TRP A 73 0.90 13.31 14.32
C TRP A 73 1.25 14.25 15.45
N GLU A 74 1.00 13.81 16.66
CA GLU A 74 1.41 14.45 17.90
C GLU A 74 2.52 13.65 18.60
N LYS A 75 3.23 14.29 19.52
CA LYS A 75 4.24 13.63 20.34
C LYS A 75 3.61 12.52 21.20
N ASN A 76 4.26 11.37 21.24
CA ASN A 76 3.82 10.18 21.99
C ASN A 76 2.51 9.54 21.47
N GLN A 77 2.11 9.84 20.25
CA GLN A 77 0.94 9.23 19.65
C GLN A 77 1.28 7.86 19.06
N LEU A 78 0.36 6.91 19.21
CA LEU A 78 0.41 5.58 18.62
C LEU A 78 -0.72 5.45 17.59
N ALA A 79 -0.39 4.97 16.38
CA ALA A 79 -1.38 4.62 15.37
C ALA A 79 -1.20 3.15 14.94
N ILE A 80 -2.32 2.43 14.85
CA ILE A 80 -2.36 1.03 14.42
C ILE A 80 -3.30 0.94 13.23
N TRP A 81 -2.87 0.26 12.17
CA TRP A 81 -3.71 0.02 10.99
C TRP A 81 -3.45 -1.35 10.37
N ASP A 82 -4.44 -1.87 9.65
CA ASP A 82 -4.34 -3.12 8.92
C ASP A 82 -3.82 -2.86 7.50
N ASN A 83 -2.57 -3.26 7.24
CA ASN A 83 -1.93 -3.12 5.93
C ASN A 83 -2.64 -3.90 4.80
N ARG A 84 -3.49 -4.86 5.14
CA ARG A 84 -4.23 -5.67 4.15
C ARG A 84 -5.41 -4.91 3.54
N SER A 85 -5.89 -3.87 4.20
CA SER A 85 -7.08 -3.11 3.83
C SER A 85 -6.84 -1.61 3.68
N MET A 86 -5.70 -1.09 4.11
CA MET A 86 -5.40 0.35 4.09
C MET A 86 -4.16 0.66 3.26
N LEU A 87 -4.30 1.63 2.37
CA LEU A 87 -3.16 2.32 1.76
C LEU A 87 -2.77 3.48 2.66
N HIS A 88 -1.48 3.69 2.81
CA HIS A 88 -0.97 4.82 3.59
C HIS A 88 0.18 5.50 2.87
N GLN A 89 0.27 6.81 3.05
CA GLN A 89 1.31 7.64 2.47
C GLN A 89 1.71 8.72 3.48
N ALA A 90 3.01 8.94 3.64
CA ALA A 90 3.50 10.08 4.40
C ALA A 90 3.31 11.36 3.58
N THR A 91 2.77 12.39 4.23
CA THR A 91 2.71 13.74 3.66
C THR A 91 4.02 14.49 3.90
N PRO A 92 4.37 15.47 3.06
CA PRO A 92 5.50 16.34 3.32
C PRO A 92 5.38 17.04 4.67
N PHE A 93 6.47 17.20 5.38
CA PHE A 93 6.53 17.92 6.64
C PHE A 93 7.82 18.75 6.72
N LYS A 94 7.81 19.78 7.57
CA LYS A 94 8.99 20.61 7.87
C LYS A 94 9.55 20.22 9.24
N GLY A 95 10.87 20.26 9.38
CA GLY A 95 11.57 19.94 10.62
C GLY A 95 11.98 18.47 10.74
N THR A 96 12.32 18.05 11.96
CA THR A 96 12.78 16.69 12.27
C THR A 96 11.66 15.88 12.89
N ARG A 97 11.47 14.67 12.39
CA ARG A 97 10.47 13.72 12.92
C ARG A 97 11.13 12.35 13.10
N ILE A 98 11.03 11.81 14.30
CA ILE A 98 11.45 10.45 14.61
C ILE A 98 10.19 9.61 14.77
N MET A 99 10.10 8.51 14.01
CA MET A 99 8.98 7.57 14.05
C MET A 99 9.51 6.16 14.19
N HIS A 100 8.98 5.43 15.16
CA HIS A 100 9.23 4.01 15.31
C HIS A 100 8.09 3.24 14.63
N ARG A 101 8.43 2.19 13.88
CA ARG A 101 7.47 1.37 13.18
C ARG A 101 7.71 -0.11 13.45
N ILE A 102 6.65 -0.82 13.80
CA ILE A 102 6.64 -2.27 13.95
C ILE A 102 5.61 -2.83 12.97
N THR A 103 5.99 -3.87 12.23
CA THR A 103 5.07 -4.63 11.38
C THR A 103 4.88 -6.00 12.00
N ILE A 104 3.64 -6.36 12.29
CA ILE A 104 3.24 -7.68 12.79
C ILE A 104 2.78 -8.49 11.57
N GLN A 105 3.29 -9.70 11.43
CA GLN A 105 2.91 -10.66 10.37
C GLN A 105 1.83 -11.61 10.87
#